data_85c31d37d93d4e3144696fc98aa0be2c
#
_entry.id   85c31d37d93d4e3144696fc98aa0be2c
#
_cell.length_a   1.000
_cell.length_b   1.000
_cell.length_c   1.000
_cell.angle_alpha   90.00
_cell.angle_beta   90.00
_cell.angle_gamma   90.00
#
_symmetry.space_group_name_H-M   'P 1'
#
loop_
_entity.id
_entity.type
_entity.pdbx_description
1 polymer ?
#
loop_
_entity_poly.entity_id
_entity_poly.type
_entity_poly.pdbx_seq_one_letter_code
_entity_poly.pdbx_strand_id
1 'polypeptide(L)'
;IIDHKSPHTQIAAIERFYRPILQNRYDDYPRRQRDLEHLMTISKRYKNGEELLADVALDPVDTALAEATARGQGYVTLSTVHSAKGLDWDSLFVIWMMDGWFPSTRAYDAFEDLEEERRLLYVATTRAKRHLYFIYPQSAYEGGGPSAFPVASPFLEPIPQTLLARATLAGE
;
A
#
# COMPACT_ATOMS: atom_id res chain seq x y z
N ILE A 1 -0.61 -14.60 -34.08
CA ILE A 1 -0.09 -15.92 -33.63
C ILE A 1 0.56 -15.66 -32.29
N ILE A 2 -0.23 -15.75 -31.23
CA ILE A 2 0.25 -15.70 -29.83
C ILE A 2 0.65 -17.15 -29.55
N ASP A 3 1.88 -17.46 -29.92
CA ASP A 3 2.48 -18.77 -29.74
C ASP A 3 2.79 -18.99 -28.28
N HIS A 4 2.72 -20.21 -27.78
CA HIS A 4 2.88 -20.75 -26.43
C HIS A 4 4.15 -20.27 -25.65
N LYS A 5 4.52 -18.99 -25.75
CA LYS A 5 5.63 -18.41 -25.06
C LYS A 5 5.23 -18.09 -23.61
N SER A 6 6.16 -18.29 -22.68
CA SER A 6 5.93 -17.94 -21.29
C SER A 6 5.54 -16.46 -21.13
N PRO A 7 4.75 -16.08 -20.12
CA PRO A 7 4.37 -14.69 -19.84
C PRO A 7 5.58 -13.76 -19.81
N HIS A 8 6.68 -14.21 -19.22
CA HIS A 8 7.92 -13.47 -19.20
C HIS A 8 8.46 -13.12 -20.59
N THR A 9 8.43 -14.07 -21.52
CA THR A 9 8.91 -13.86 -22.91
C THR A 9 8.01 -12.87 -23.65
N GLN A 10 6.69 -12.96 -23.44
CA GLN A 10 5.72 -12.05 -24.05
C GLN A 10 5.89 -10.62 -23.51
N ILE A 11 5.98 -10.45 -22.20
CA ILE A 11 6.17 -9.14 -21.55
C ILE A 11 7.52 -8.54 -21.95
N ALA A 12 8.59 -9.33 -22.03
CA ALA A 12 9.90 -8.85 -22.48
C ALA A 12 9.88 -8.34 -23.93
N ALA A 13 9.10 -8.99 -24.80
CA ALA A 13 8.95 -8.53 -26.18
C ALA A 13 8.15 -7.20 -26.25
N ILE A 14 7.09 -7.08 -25.45
CA ILE A 14 6.30 -5.85 -25.34
C ILE A 14 7.15 -4.71 -24.75
N GLU A 15 7.90 -4.97 -23.70
CA GLU A 15 8.78 -3.97 -23.06
C GLU A 15 9.81 -3.43 -24.05
N ARG A 16 10.47 -4.31 -24.82
CA ARG A 16 11.45 -3.92 -25.84
C ARG A 16 10.84 -2.99 -26.89
N PHE A 17 9.62 -3.28 -27.33
CA PHE A 17 8.90 -2.45 -28.28
C PHE A 17 8.49 -1.10 -27.66
N TYR A 18 8.02 -1.12 -26.42
CA TYR A 18 7.46 0.05 -25.75
C TYR A 18 8.53 0.99 -25.18
N ARG A 19 9.72 0.50 -24.86
CA ARG A 19 10.82 1.27 -24.23
C ARG A 19 11.12 2.60 -24.95
N PRO A 20 11.33 2.67 -26.28
CA PRO A 20 11.58 3.92 -26.96
C PRO A 20 10.38 4.88 -26.90
N ILE A 21 9.16 4.35 -26.91
CA ILE A 21 7.93 5.15 -26.77
C ILE A 21 7.86 5.75 -25.36
N LEU A 22 8.15 4.96 -24.34
CA LEU A 22 8.18 5.37 -22.94
C LEU A 22 9.16 6.52 -22.72
N GLN A 23 10.39 6.39 -23.25
CA GLN A 23 11.44 7.39 -23.14
C GLN A 23 11.10 8.73 -23.81
N ASN A 24 10.40 8.67 -24.95
CA ASN A 24 10.03 9.88 -25.69
C ASN A 24 8.76 10.55 -25.16
N ARG A 25 7.92 9.84 -24.43
CA ARG A 25 6.59 10.35 -24.03
C ARG A 25 6.49 10.81 -22.58
N TYR A 26 7.37 10.31 -21.69
CA TYR A 26 7.26 10.55 -20.25
C TYR A 26 8.59 10.99 -19.65
N ASP A 27 8.58 12.12 -18.95
CA ASP A 27 9.77 12.64 -18.25
C ASP A 27 10.19 11.74 -17.08
N ASP A 28 9.23 11.03 -16.46
CA ASP A 28 9.44 10.08 -15.37
C ASP A 28 9.72 8.65 -15.85
N TYR A 29 10.17 8.47 -17.11
CA TYR A 29 10.39 7.16 -17.73
C TYR A 29 11.28 6.21 -16.90
N PRO A 30 12.30 6.66 -16.13
CA PRO A 30 13.12 5.73 -15.34
C PRO A 30 12.33 5.02 -14.23
N ARG A 31 11.31 5.67 -13.68
CA ARG A 31 10.41 5.07 -12.70
C ARG A 31 9.51 4.02 -13.37
N ARG A 32 8.88 4.38 -14.48
CA ARG A 32 7.98 3.48 -15.23
C ARG A 32 8.71 2.26 -15.80
N GLN A 33 9.98 2.43 -16.18
CA GLN A 33 10.81 1.32 -16.62
C GLN A 33 11.04 0.31 -15.50
N ARG A 34 11.30 0.76 -14.25
CA ARG A 34 11.43 -0.13 -13.08
C ARG A 34 10.15 -0.90 -12.81
N ASP A 35 8.98 -0.28 -12.98
CA ASP A 35 7.69 -0.95 -12.81
C ASP A 35 7.51 -2.09 -13.84
N LEU A 36 7.91 -1.86 -15.09
CA LEU A 36 7.92 -2.90 -16.13
C LEU A 36 8.93 -4.02 -15.84
N GLU A 37 10.11 -3.71 -15.37
CA GLU A 37 11.13 -4.69 -14.96
C GLU A 37 10.63 -5.52 -13.78
N HIS A 38 9.90 -4.92 -12.85
CA HIS A 38 9.25 -5.63 -11.75
C HIS A 38 8.16 -6.58 -12.27
N LEU A 39 7.30 -6.13 -13.17
CA LEU A 39 6.31 -6.99 -13.81
C LEU A 39 6.95 -8.17 -14.55
N MET A 40 8.05 -7.95 -15.26
CA MET A 40 8.84 -9.02 -15.89
C MET A 40 9.35 -10.03 -14.87
N THR A 41 9.76 -9.55 -13.69
CA THR A 41 10.24 -10.43 -12.61
C THR A 41 9.12 -11.27 -12.02
N ILE A 42 7.96 -10.67 -11.79
CA ILE A 42 6.76 -11.37 -11.30
C ILE A 42 6.33 -12.43 -12.30
N SER A 43 6.31 -12.10 -13.60
CA SER A 43 5.84 -12.99 -14.67
C SER A 43 6.63 -14.30 -14.82
N LYS A 44 7.85 -14.37 -14.28
CA LYS A 44 8.65 -15.61 -14.27
C LYS A 44 8.03 -16.74 -13.42
N ARG A 45 7.13 -16.40 -12.51
CA ARG A 45 6.48 -17.36 -11.60
C ARG A 45 5.36 -18.14 -12.28
N TYR A 46 4.85 -17.67 -13.43
CA TYR A 46 3.68 -18.21 -14.12
C TYR A 46 4.08 -19.01 -15.35
N LYS A 47 3.38 -20.10 -15.58
CA LYS A 47 3.63 -21.02 -16.69
C LYS A 47 3.03 -20.50 -18.00
N ASN A 48 1.89 -19.82 -17.91
CA ASN A 48 1.14 -19.30 -19.06
C ASN A 48 0.46 -17.97 -18.71
N GLY A 49 -0.02 -17.25 -19.75
CA GLY A 49 -0.66 -15.96 -19.61
C GLY A 49 -2.01 -16.01 -18.90
N GLU A 50 -2.74 -17.12 -18.98
CA GLU A 50 -4.03 -17.30 -18.31
C GLU A 50 -3.84 -17.34 -16.80
N GLU A 51 -2.83 -18.05 -16.31
CA GLU A 51 -2.46 -18.12 -14.89
C GLU A 51 -2.06 -16.75 -14.36
N LEU A 52 -1.23 -15.99 -15.10
CA LEU A 52 -0.86 -14.63 -14.72
C LEU A 52 -2.09 -13.71 -14.67
N LEU A 53 -2.94 -13.76 -15.70
CA LEU A 53 -4.13 -12.91 -15.76
C LEU A 53 -5.16 -13.28 -14.69
N ALA A 54 -5.32 -14.56 -14.39
CA ALA A 54 -6.20 -15.01 -13.30
C ALA A 54 -5.72 -14.48 -11.95
N ASP A 55 -4.42 -14.54 -11.68
CA ASP A 55 -3.85 -14.06 -10.42
C ASP A 55 -3.93 -12.53 -10.29
N VAL A 56 -3.72 -11.81 -11.38
CA VAL A 56 -3.84 -10.34 -11.41
C VAL A 56 -5.30 -9.88 -11.36
N ALA A 57 -6.24 -10.64 -11.96
CA ALA A 57 -7.67 -10.31 -12.00
C ALA A 57 -8.41 -10.69 -10.71
N LEU A 58 -7.93 -11.72 -10.01
CA LEU A 58 -8.43 -12.07 -8.70
C LEU A 58 -7.83 -11.07 -7.70
N ASP A 59 -8.69 -10.34 -6.99
CA ASP A 59 -8.20 -9.52 -5.87
C ASP A 59 -7.45 -10.45 -4.88
N PRO A 60 -6.12 -10.27 -4.68
CA PRO A 60 -5.34 -11.17 -3.82
C PRO A 60 -5.88 -11.26 -2.40
N VAL A 61 -6.63 -10.26 -1.98
CA VAL A 61 -7.27 -10.21 -0.65
C VAL A 61 -8.38 -11.25 -0.54
N ASP A 62 -9.22 -11.40 -1.57
CA ASP A 62 -10.36 -12.32 -1.51
C ASP A 62 -9.93 -13.78 -1.54
N THR A 63 -8.93 -14.14 -2.34
CA THR A 63 -8.43 -15.51 -2.42
C THR A 63 -7.65 -15.93 -1.18
N ALA A 64 -6.74 -15.09 -0.69
CA ALA A 64 -6.00 -15.38 0.54
C ALA A 64 -6.93 -15.45 1.76
N LEU A 65 -7.95 -14.59 1.80
CA LEU A 65 -8.99 -14.58 2.83
C LEU A 65 -9.81 -15.85 2.81
N ALA A 66 -10.27 -16.28 1.65
CA ALA A 66 -11.04 -17.51 1.47
C ALA A 66 -10.23 -18.75 1.89
N GLU A 67 -8.96 -18.82 1.51
CA GLU A 67 -8.07 -19.93 1.88
C GLU A 67 -7.76 -19.96 3.39
N ALA A 68 -7.48 -18.81 4.02
CA ALA A 68 -7.22 -18.74 5.45
C ALA A 68 -8.45 -19.10 6.26
N THR A 69 -9.63 -18.66 5.84
CA THR A 69 -10.91 -19.02 6.44
C THR A 69 -11.18 -20.52 6.31
N ALA A 70 -10.92 -21.10 5.15
CA ALA A 70 -11.11 -22.53 4.91
C ALA A 70 -10.17 -23.40 5.77
N ARG A 71 -8.99 -22.88 6.14
CA ARG A 71 -8.01 -23.57 7.02
C ARG A 71 -8.29 -23.34 8.51
N GLY A 72 -9.25 -22.50 8.89
CA GLY A 72 -9.52 -22.15 10.29
C GLY A 72 -8.36 -21.40 10.96
N GLN A 73 -7.44 -20.82 10.20
CA GLN A 73 -6.27 -20.09 10.70
C GLN A 73 -6.61 -18.61 10.91
N GLY A 74 -6.20 -18.05 12.04
CA GLY A 74 -6.20 -16.60 12.22
C GLY A 74 -5.21 -15.95 11.26
N TYR A 75 -5.58 -14.83 10.65
CA TYR A 75 -4.74 -14.06 9.74
C TYR A 75 -4.80 -12.57 10.05
N VAL A 76 -3.74 -11.87 9.65
CA VAL A 76 -3.69 -10.42 9.66
C VAL A 76 -3.79 -9.94 8.21
N THR A 77 -4.76 -9.06 7.94
CA THR A 77 -4.91 -8.43 6.63
C THR A 77 -4.05 -7.18 6.55
N LEU A 78 -3.15 -7.11 5.58
CA LEU A 78 -2.43 -5.89 5.23
C LEU A 78 -3.11 -5.26 4.00
N SER A 79 -3.54 -4.01 4.13
CA SER A 79 -4.29 -3.31 3.08
C SER A 79 -3.88 -1.85 2.99
N THR A 80 -4.02 -1.26 1.81
CA THR A 80 -4.03 0.20 1.68
C THR A 80 -5.39 0.73 2.10
N VAL A 81 -5.47 2.04 2.43
CA VAL A 81 -6.76 2.66 2.77
C VAL A 81 -7.75 2.58 1.60
N HIS A 82 -7.25 2.74 0.37
CA HIS A 82 -8.08 2.64 -0.84
C HIS A 82 -8.68 1.24 -1.01
N SER A 83 -7.86 0.20 -0.83
CA SER A 83 -8.31 -1.20 -0.93
C SER A 83 -9.19 -1.63 0.24
N ALA A 84 -9.14 -0.91 1.37
CA ALA A 84 -9.97 -1.16 2.54
C ALA A 84 -11.44 -0.72 2.36
N LYS A 85 -11.77 0.00 1.30
CA LYS A 85 -13.13 0.48 1.05
C LYS A 85 -14.11 -0.70 0.90
N GLY A 86 -15.14 -0.70 1.75
CA GLY A 86 -16.15 -1.77 1.75
C GLY A 86 -15.81 -2.97 2.63
N LEU A 87 -14.61 -3.05 3.19
CA LEU A 87 -14.21 -4.08 4.15
C LEU A 87 -14.28 -3.52 5.57
N ASP A 88 -14.56 -4.38 6.55
CA ASP A 88 -14.60 -3.99 7.96
C ASP A 88 -13.91 -5.06 8.81
N TRP A 89 -13.15 -4.59 9.81
CA TRP A 89 -12.41 -5.44 10.74
C TRP A 89 -12.79 -5.16 12.20
N ASP A 90 -12.67 -6.17 13.00
CA ASP A 90 -12.89 -6.04 14.45
C ASP A 90 -11.89 -5.09 15.10
N SER A 91 -10.63 -5.25 14.75
CA SER A 91 -9.52 -4.41 15.18
C SER A 91 -8.75 -3.89 13.98
N LEU A 92 -8.52 -2.59 13.92
CA LEU A 92 -7.81 -1.92 12.85
C LEU A 92 -6.59 -1.17 13.41
N PHE A 93 -5.47 -1.32 12.72
CA PHE A 93 -4.22 -0.64 13.02
C PHE A 93 -3.86 0.28 11.86
N VAL A 94 -3.97 1.60 12.05
CA VAL A 94 -3.49 2.59 11.09
C VAL A 94 -2.05 2.92 11.44
N ILE A 95 -1.12 2.42 10.64
CA ILE A 95 0.33 2.57 10.87
C ILE A 95 0.86 3.86 10.23
N TRP A 96 2.04 4.31 10.68
CA TRP A 96 2.70 5.52 10.18
C TRP A 96 1.87 6.79 10.36
N MET A 97 1.10 6.88 11.47
CA MET A 97 0.32 8.07 11.81
C MET A 97 1.22 9.20 12.32
N MET A 98 2.09 9.68 11.43
CA MET A 98 3.05 10.75 11.72
C MET A 98 3.10 11.76 10.59
N ASP A 99 3.48 12.98 10.94
CA ASP A 99 3.66 14.07 10.00
C ASP A 99 4.66 13.71 8.88
N GLY A 100 4.34 14.09 7.65
CA GLY A 100 5.11 13.75 6.46
C GLY A 100 4.86 12.35 5.88
N TRP A 101 4.13 11.48 6.59
CA TRP A 101 3.71 10.16 6.11
C TRP A 101 2.20 10.04 5.96
N PHE A 102 1.46 10.42 6.98
CA PHE A 102 0.01 10.51 6.93
C PHE A 102 -0.47 11.70 7.77
N PRO A 103 -0.68 12.88 7.12
CA PRO A 103 -0.58 13.16 5.70
C PRO A 103 0.84 13.08 5.15
N SER A 104 0.94 12.76 3.86
CA SER A 104 2.22 12.76 3.13
C SER A 104 2.75 14.19 2.96
N THR A 105 4.08 14.35 2.84
CA THR A 105 4.67 15.69 2.60
C THR A 105 4.10 16.37 1.37
N ARG A 106 3.74 15.61 0.33
CA ARG A 106 3.14 16.14 -0.91
C ARG A 106 1.74 16.70 -0.71
N ALA A 107 1.00 16.20 0.28
CA ALA A 107 -0.35 16.69 0.55
C ALA A 107 -0.37 18.14 1.03
N TYR A 108 0.76 18.68 1.46
CA TYR A 108 0.85 20.09 1.85
C TYR A 108 1.01 21.06 0.68
N ASP A 109 1.26 20.55 -0.53
CA ASP A 109 1.43 21.39 -1.73
C ASP A 109 0.09 22.00 -2.20
N ALA A 110 -1.04 21.36 -1.91
CA ALA A 110 -2.37 21.86 -2.24
C ALA A 110 -3.40 21.54 -1.14
N PHE A 111 -4.33 22.46 -0.92
CA PHE A 111 -5.39 22.27 0.07
C PHE A 111 -6.26 21.05 -0.24
N GLU A 112 -6.56 20.84 -1.52
CA GLU A 112 -7.36 19.72 -2.01
C GLU A 112 -6.71 18.36 -1.69
N ASP A 113 -5.39 18.27 -1.80
CA ASP A 113 -4.63 17.06 -1.51
C ASP A 113 -4.64 16.74 0.00
N LEU A 114 -4.54 17.76 0.85
CA LEU A 114 -4.64 17.60 2.29
C LEU A 114 -6.04 17.14 2.73
N GLU A 115 -7.08 17.69 2.11
CA GLU A 115 -8.46 17.27 2.36
C GLU A 115 -8.72 15.84 1.86
N GLU A 116 -8.08 15.42 0.78
CA GLU A 116 -8.19 14.03 0.32
C GLU A 116 -7.52 13.07 1.31
N GLU A 117 -6.33 13.38 1.81
CA GLU A 117 -5.67 12.59 2.87
C GLU A 117 -6.54 12.52 4.15
N ARG A 118 -7.24 13.59 4.49
CA ARG A 118 -8.20 13.60 5.61
C ARG A 118 -9.39 12.68 5.35
N ARG A 119 -9.92 12.66 4.12
CA ARG A 119 -10.98 11.72 3.72
C ARG A 119 -10.50 10.27 3.78
N LEU A 120 -9.27 10.01 3.38
CA LEU A 120 -8.66 8.68 3.50
C LEU A 120 -8.59 8.25 4.97
N LEU A 121 -8.19 9.13 5.88
CA LEU A 121 -8.21 8.82 7.31
C LEU A 121 -9.62 8.52 7.81
N TYR A 122 -10.62 9.30 7.38
CA TYR A 122 -12.02 9.05 7.72
C TYR A 122 -12.47 7.67 7.22
N VAL A 123 -12.16 7.32 5.98
CA VAL A 123 -12.46 5.99 5.44
C VAL A 123 -11.79 4.90 6.25
N ALA A 124 -10.49 5.04 6.58
CA ALA A 124 -9.76 4.08 7.39
C ALA A 124 -10.42 3.90 8.76
N THR A 125 -10.67 4.98 9.47
CA THR A 125 -11.22 4.92 10.83
C THR A 125 -12.60 4.26 10.90
N THR A 126 -13.42 4.47 9.86
CA THR A 126 -14.76 3.86 9.77
C THR A 126 -14.74 2.37 9.45
N ARG A 127 -13.58 1.77 9.17
CA ARG A 127 -13.44 0.31 8.95
C ARG A 127 -13.27 -0.48 10.25
N ALA A 128 -13.02 0.18 11.37
CA ALA A 128 -12.90 -0.48 12.66
C ALA A 128 -14.28 -0.70 13.29
N LYS A 129 -14.59 -1.96 13.67
CA LYS A 129 -15.83 -2.30 14.37
C LYS A 129 -15.76 -2.07 15.88
N ARG A 130 -14.66 -2.46 16.52
CA ARG A 130 -14.49 -2.36 17.98
C ARG A 130 -13.26 -1.63 18.41
N HIS A 131 -12.11 -1.89 17.77
CA HIS A 131 -10.83 -1.37 18.21
C HIS A 131 -10.11 -0.65 17.07
N LEU A 132 -9.74 0.60 17.32
CA LEU A 132 -8.97 1.42 16.39
C LEU A 132 -7.66 1.84 17.07
N TYR A 133 -6.54 1.57 16.40
CA TYR A 133 -5.21 1.91 16.86
C TYR A 133 -4.51 2.82 15.86
N PHE A 134 -4.00 3.96 16.31
CA PHE A 134 -3.12 4.82 15.55
C PHE A 134 -1.69 4.56 16.01
N ILE A 135 -0.83 4.15 15.09
CA ILE A 135 0.54 3.76 15.43
C ILE A 135 1.53 4.66 14.69
N TYR A 136 2.49 5.19 15.44
CA TYR A 136 3.65 5.87 14.89
C TYR A 136 4.90 5.51 15.69
N PRO A 137 6.10 5.46 15.06
CA PRO A 137 7.33 5.10 15.74
C PRO A 137 7.78 6.23 16.67
N GLN A 138 8.50 5.88 17.73
CA GLN A 138 9.17 6.86 18.60
C GLN A 138 10.47 7.40 18.01
N SER A 139 11.09 6.63 17.12
CA SER A 139 12.27 7.01 16.34
C SER A 139 12.12 6.51 14.90
N ALA A 140 12.50 7.33 13.93
CA ALA A 140 12.55 6.95 12.53
C ALA A 140 13.99 7.01 12.04
N TYR A 141 14.38 6.04 11.18
CA TYR A 141 15.67 6.04 10.51
C TYR A 141 15.48 6.60 9.10
N GLU A 142 16.11 7.72 8.82
CA GLU A 142 16.26 8.24 7.46
C GLU A 142 17.73 8.18 7.05
N GLY A 143 18.05 7.45 6.00
CA GLY A 143 19.30 7.56 5.25
C GLY A 143 20.62 7.36 6.02
N GLY A 144 20.64 6.57 7.12
CA GLY A 144 21.88 6.19 7.78
C GLY A 144 22.16 6.86 9.13
N GLY A 145 21.21 7.59 9.71
CA GLY A 145 21.31 8.15 11.07
C GLY A 145 19.97 8.19 11.78
N PRO A 146 19.93 8.32 13.11
CA PRO A 146 18.70 8.61 13.81
C PRO A 146 18.22 10.00 13.36
N SER A 147 17.17 10.05 12.57
CA SER A 147 16.53 11.31 12.19
C SER A 147 15.61 11.80 13.30
N ALA A 148 15.21 13.05 13.18
CA ALA A 148 14.41 13.78 14.15
C ALA A 148 13.27 12.93 14.75
N PHE A 149 12.95 13.19 16.03
CA PHE A 149 11.84 12.52 16.70
C PHE A 149 10.56 12.66 15.87
N PRO A 150 9.93 11.55 15.48
CA PRO A 150 8.71 11.61 14.66
C PRO A 150 7.63 12.38 15.41
N VAL A 151 7.00 13.32 14.73
CA VAL A 151 5.84 14.06 15.27
C VAL A 151 4.58 13.28 14.86
N ALA A 152 3.68 13.10 15.83
CA ALA A 152 2.39 12.47 15.53
C ALA A 152 1.64 13.23 14.42
N SER A 153 0.84 12.52 13.65
CA SER A 153 0.04 13.13 12.59
C SER A 153 -0.79 14.30 13.10
N PRO A 154 -0.78 15.45 12.40
CA PRO A 154 -1.62 16.60 12.74
C PRO A 154 -3.11 16.28 12.68
N PHE A 155 -3.50 15.24 11.96
CA PHE A 155 -4.89 14.77 11.94
C PHE A 155 -5.37 14.20 13.27
N LEU A 156 -4.47 13.87 14.20
CA LEU A 156 -4.82 13.40 15.54
C LEU A 156 -5.05 14.57 16.52
N GLU A 157 -4.54 15.76 16.23
CA GLU A 157 -4.65 16.92 17.14
C GLU A 157 -6.11 17.34 17.45
N PRO A 158 -7.04 17.35 16.46
CA PRO A 158 -8.43 17.70 16.71
C PRO A 158 -9.20 16.69 17.55
N ILE A 159 -8.66 15.48 17.75
CA ILE A 159 -9.34 14.43 18.51
C ILE A 159 -9.19 14.71 20.01
N PRO A 160 -10.32 14.85 20.75
CA PRO A 160 -10.26 15.06 22.19
C PRO A 160 -9.43 13.98 22.90
N GLN A 161 -8.50 14.40 23.76
CA GLN A 161 -7.63 13.47 24.49
C GLN A 161 -8.41 12.50 25.39
N THR A 162 -9.61 12.84 25.78
CA THR A 162 -10.52 11.95 26.53
C THR A 162 -11.01 10.75 25.76
N LEU A 163 -10.89 10.80 24.42
CA LEU A 163 -11.26 9.69 23.52
C LEU A 163 -10.05 8.82 23.13
N LEU A 164 -8.84 9.20 23.51
CA LEU A 164 -7.61 8.51 23.17
C LEU A 164 -6.94 7.93 24.41
N ALA A 165 -6.64 6.64 24.38
CA ALA A 165 -5.74 6.00 25.32
C ALA A 165 -4.34 5.92 24.68
N ARG A 166 -3.31 6.43 25.39
CA ARG A 166 -1.92 6.35 24.93
C ARG A 166 -1.22 5.14 25.55
N ALA A 167 -0.53 4.39 24.69
CA ALA A 167 0.33 3.30 25.12
C ALA A 167 1.66 3.38 24.36
N THR A 168 2.73 3.02 25.04
CA THR A 168 4.06 2.85 24.43
C THR A 168 4.40 1.37 24.44
N LEU A 169 4.72 0.83 23.26
CA LEU A 169 5.26 -0.50 23.13
C LEU A 169 6.79 -0.38 23.18
N ALA A 170 7.40 -0.87 24.26
CA ALA A 170 8.84 -1.03 24.33
C ALA A 170 9.18 -2.40 23.69
N GLY A 171 10.09 -2.40 22.70
CA GLY A 171 10.69 -3.66 22.22
C GLY A 171 11.61 -4.23 23.29
N GLU A 172 11.59 -5.54 23.45
CA GLU A 172 12.62 -6.29 24.18
C GLU A 172 13.92 -6.33 23.39
#